data_bed05dd113934d4a105b0d199fb78ceb
#
_entry.id   bed05dd113934d4a105b0d199fb78ceb
#
_cell.length_a   1.000
_cell.length_b   1.000
_cell.length_c   1.000
_cell.angle_alpha   90.00
_cell.angle_beta   90.00
_cell.angle_gamma   90.00
#
_symmetry.space_group_name_H-M   'P 1'
#
loop_
_entity.id
_entity.type
_entity.pdbx_description
1 polymer ?
#
loop_
_entity_poly.entity_id
_entity_poly.type
_entity_poly.pdbx_seq_one_letter_code
_entity_poly.pdbx_strand_id
1 'polypeptide(L)'
;MQEAFIVLPQPEVKPVTMDKLPKPIIFHDGRLVQKPTPLVALLTILWIPTGFLLACLRITAGALLPMPLVYYAVMALGVRVTIKGTPPPQAKKSIGQSGVLFICSHRTLLDPIFLSTALGRAIPAVTYSVSRLSEIISPIKTVRLNRDRARDASMIKKLLEEGDLAICPEGTTCREPFLLRFSALFAELTDQLVPVAMVNRMSMFHGTTARGWKGMDPFYFFMNPSPAYEVTFLNKLPLELTCSSGKSSLEVANYIQSVIAATLSYECTSFTRKDKYRALAGNDGTVVEKPLLKANRVMGC
;
A
#
# COMPACT_ATOMS: atom_id res chain seq x y z
N MET A 1 13.73 23.75 26.79
CA MET A 1 14.61 23.51 25.64
C MET A 1 13.69 23.37 24.44
N GLN A 2 13.66 24.41 23.57
CA GLN A 2 12.89 24.36 22.32
C GLN A 2 13.69 23.50 21.34
N GLU A 3 13.15 22.35 20.98
CA GLU A 3 13.68 21.55 19.85
C GLU A 3 13.44 22.36 18.58
N ALA A 4 14.52 22.76 17.94
CA ALA A 4 14.49 23.42 16.64
C ALA A 4 13.95 22.46 15.60
N PHE A 5 12.75 22.69 15.12
CA PHE A 5 12.18 22.02 13.96
C PHE A 5 13.04 22.36 12.75
N ILE A 6 13.81 21.40 12.27
CA ILE A 6 14.47 21.51 10.97
C ILE A 6 13.36 21.41 9.92
N VAL A 7 12.87 22.57 9.50
CA VAL A 7 12.05 22.67 8.28
C VAL A 7 12.99 22.44 7.12
N LEU A 8 13.00 21.21 6.60
CA LEU A 8 13.73 20.91 5.37
C LEU A 8 13.17 21.82 4.25
N PRO A 9 14.04 22.49 3.47
CA PRO A 9 13.59 23.29 2.35
C PRO A 9 12.75 22.44 1.42
N GLN A 10 11.58 22.93 1.03
CA GLN A 10 10.70 22.24 0.08
C GLN A 10 11.46 22.07 -1.24
N PRO A 11 11.75 20.85 -1.68
CA PRO A 11 12.16 20.66 -3.06
C PRO A 11 10.95 21.06 -3.93
N GLU A 12 11.10 22.04 -4.80
CA GLU A 12 10.14 22.28 -5.90
C GLU A 12 10.12 21.02 -6.78
N VAL A 13 9.29 20.05 -6.41
CA VAL A 13 9.10 18.84 -7.19
C VAL A 13 8.20 19.20 -8.37
N LYS A 14 8.81 19.67 -9.44
CA LYS A 14 8.12 19.78 -10.73
C LYS A 14 7.75 18.35 -11.16
N PRO A 15 6.49 18.09 -11.48
CA PRO A 15 6.10 16.76 -11.97
C PRO A 15 6.91 16.44 -13.22
N VAL A 16 7.64 15.33 -13.19
CA VAL A 16 8.41 14.88 -14.36
C VAL A 16 7.42 14.40 -15.41
N THR A 17 7.37 15.08 -16.55
CA THR A 17 6.53 14.68 -17.68
C THR A 17 7.08 13.42 -18.36
N MET A 18 6.22 12.62 -18.98
CA MET A 18 6.59 11.38 -19.69
C MET A 18 7.75 11.57 -20.67
N ASP A 19 7.86 12.75 -21.28
CA ASP A 19 8.88 13.07 -22.31
C ASP A 19 10.27 13.36 -21.73
N LYS A 20 10.37 13.61 -20.41
CA LYS A 20 11.64 13.93 -19.73
C LYS A 20 12.28 12.75 -19.02
N LEU A 21 11.63 11.60 -19.04
CA LEU A 21 12.14 10.42 -18.38
C LEU A 21 13.09 9.66 -19.34
N PRO A 22 14.24 9.18 -18.84
CA PRO A 22 15.12 8.36 -19.69
C PRO A 22 14.36 7.14 -20.23
N LYS A 23 14.32 7.00 -21.54
CA LYS A 23 13.70 5.82 -22.16
C LYS A 23 14.57 4.57 -21.91
N PRO A 24 13.95 3.44 -21.58
CA PRO A 24 12.54 3.23 -21.32
C PRO A 24 12.23 3.25 -19.83
N ILE A 25 11.25 4.05 -19.39
CA ILE A 25 10.65 3.80 -18.11
C ILE A 25 9.86 2.54 -18.22
N ILE A 26 10.32 1.61 -17.49
CA ILE A 26 9.79 0.31 -17.62
C ILE A 26 9.11 -0.01 -16.29
N PHE A 27 7.80 -0.05 -16.34
CA PHE A 27 7.07 -0.83 -15.37
C PHE A 27 7.38 -2.29 -15.60
N HIS A 28 7.88 -2.96 -14.57
CA HIS A 28 8.20 -4.38 -14.65
C HIS A 28 7.04 -5.23 -14.16
N ASP A 29 6.82 -6.35 -14.81
CA ASP A 29 5.87 -7.37 -14.37
C ASP A 29 6.55 -8.75 -14.29
N GLY A 30 5.79 -9.77 -13.89
CA GLY A 30 6.30 -11.11 -13.65
C GLY A 30 6.60 -11.38 -12.18
N ARG A 31 6.84 -12.64 -11.85
CA ARG A 31 7.02 -13.10 -10.47
C ARG A 31 8.48 -13.24 -10.05
N LEU A 32 9.39 -13.50 -10.97
CA LEU A 32 10.79 -13.70 -10.63
C LEU A 32 11.51 -12.37 -10.44
N VAL A 33 12.27 -12.27 -9.34
CA VAL A 33 13.12 -11.11 -9.03
C VAL A 33 14.39 -11.12 -9.88
N GLN A 34 14.96 -12.31 -10.09
CA GLN A 34 16.18 -12.48 -10.86
C GLN A 34 15.88 -13.13 -12.21
N LYS A 35 16.72 -12.84 -13.21
CA LYS A 35 16.66 -13.56 -14.49
C LYS A 35 16.96 -15.05 -14.26
N PRO A 36 16.18 -15.96 -14.81
CA PRO A 36 16.36 -17.39 -14.62
C PRO A 36 17.59 -17.90 -15.40
N THR A 37 18.74 -17.94 -14.76
CA THR A 37 19.86 -18.79 -15.22
C THR A 37 19.55 -20.24 -14.86
N PRO A 38 20.18 -21.25 -15.51
CA PRO A 38 19.91 -22.66 -15.19
C PRO A 38 20.03 -22.97 -13.69
N LEU A 39 21.05 -22.44 -13.02
CA LEU A 39 21.24 -22.62 -11.59
C LEU A 39 20.14 -21.92 -10.75
N VAL A 40 19.81 -20.67 -11.07
CA VAL A 40 18.72 -19.92 -10.38
C VAL A 40 17.40 -20.62 -10.60
N ALA A 41 17.12 -21.12 -11.81
CA ALA A 41 15.89 -21.87 -12.08
C ALA A 41 15.82 -23.17 -11.26
N LEU A 42 16.90 -23.94 -11.21
CA LEU A 42 16.97 -25.16 -10.41
C LEU A 42 16.73 -24.86 -8.92
N LEU A 43 17.46 -23.89 -8.35
CA LEU A 43 17.29 -23.49 -6.95
C LEU A 43 15.87 -23.00 -6.66
N THR A 44 15.28 -22.26 -7.59
CA THR A 44 13.90 -21.78 -7.46
C THR A 44 12.91 -22.94 -7.45
N ILE A 45 13.05 -23.91 -8.37
CA ILE A 45 12.18 -25.09 -8.44
C ILE A 45 12.29 -25.91 -7.16
N LEU A 46 13.50 -26.17 -6.68
CA LEU A 46 13.75 -26.91 -5.44
C LEU A 46 13.16 -26.18 -4.20
N TRP A 47 13.17 -24.85 -4.24
CA TRP A 47 12.63 -24.03 -3.15
C TRP A 47 11.12 -23.98 -3.10
N ILE A 48 10.41 -24.08 -4.23
CA ILE A 48 8.95 -23.88 -4.30
C ILE A 48 8.16 -24.67 -3.24
N PRO A 49 8.38 -25.99 -3.04
CA PRO A 49 7.60 -26.74 -2.03
C PRO A 49 7.78 -26.21 -0.60
N THR A 50 9.04 -25.99 -0.20
CA THR A 50 9.38 -25.44 1.11
C THR A 50 8.85 -24.01 1.27
N GLY A 51 9.06 -23.17 0.26
CA GLY A 51 8.59 -21.80 0.24
C GLY A 51 7.06 -21.71 0.34
N PHE A 52 6.33 -22.60 -0.32
CA PHE A 52 4.87 -22.63 -0.25
C PHE A 52 4.39 -22.99 1.16
N LEU A 53 4.94 -24.03 1.78
CA LEU A 53 4.63 -24.40 3.17
C LEU A 53 4.93 -23.24 4.14
N LEU A 54 6.09 -22.59 3.95
CA LEU A 54 6.49 -21.46 4.77
C LEU A 54 5.52 -20.27 4.57
N ALA A 55 5.07 -20.02 3.35
CA ALA A 55 4.05 -19.00 3.07
C ALA A 55 2.72 -19.29 3.77
N CYS A 56 2.27 -20.54 3.73
CA CYS A 56 1.07 -20.96 4.45
C CYS A 56 1.20 -20.72 5.97
N LEU A 57 2.32 -21.09 6.57
CA LEU A 57 2.59 -20.86 8.00
C LEU A 57 2.59 -19.37 8.35
N ARG A 58 3.27 -18.54 7.55
CA ARG A 58 3.34 -17.08 7.75
C ARG A 58 1.97 -16.41 7.61
N ILE A 59 1.20 -16.81 6.61
CA ILE A 59 -0.15 -16.28 6.38
C ILE A 59 -1.08 -16.70 7.53
N THR A 60 -1.03 -17.96 7.94
CA THR A 60 -1.84 -18.48 9.05
C THR A 60 -1.48 -17.77 10.35
N ALA A 61 -0.20 -17.59 10.64
CA ALA A 61 0.25 -16.81 11.81
C ALA A 61 -0.28 -15.38 11.77
N GLY A 62 -0.17 -14.72 10.61
CA GLY A 62 -0.70 -13.36 10.43
C GLY A 62 -2.21 -13.26 10.57
N ALA A 63 -2.96 -14.28 10.14
CA ALA A 63 -4.42 -14.26 10.15
C ALA A 63 -5.03 -14.66 11.51
N LEU A 64 -4.37 -15.54 12.26
CA LEU A 64 -4.94 -16.12 13.49
C LEU A 64 -4.42 -15.48 14.78
N LEU A 65 -3.23 -14.90 14.77
CA LEU A 65 -2.66 -14.31 15.98
C LEU A 65 -3.17 -12.88 16.21
N PRO A 66 -3.34 -12.47 17.47
CA PRO A 66 -3.57 -11.08 17.82
C PRO A 66 -2.44 -10.19 17.28
N MET A 67 -2.77 -9.00 16.78
CA MET A 67 -1.83 -8.10 16.10
C MET A 67 -0.51 -7.84 16.85
N PRO A 68 -0.50 -7.65 18.20
CA PRO A 68 0.76 -7.49 18.92
C PRO A 68 1.71 -8.71 18.83
N LEU A 69 1.17 -9.91 18.64
CA LEU A 69 1.94 -11.14 18.53
C LEU A 69 2.40 -11.43 17.10
N VAL A 70 1.70 -10.88 16.10
CA VAL A 70 2.03 -11.08 14.67
C VAL A 70 3.48 -10.65 14.38
N TYR A 71 3.91 -9.51 14.93
CA TYR A 71 5.28 -9.02 14.75
C TYR A 71 6.33 -10.10 15.13
N TYR A 72 6.22 -10.65 16.33
CA TYR A 72 7.16 -11.67 16.83
C TYR A 72 7.04 -12.98 16.06
N ALA A 73 5.84 -13.39 15.72
CA ALA A 73 5.60 -14.63 14.98
C ALA A 73 6.19 -14.59 13.57
N VAL A 74 5.97 -13.52 12.82
CA VAL A 74 6.54 -13.40 11.46
C VAL A 74 8.05 -13.25 11.49
N MET A 75 8.61 -12.58 12.50
CA MET A 75 10.05 -12.48 12.72
C MET A 75 10.66 -13.87 13.01
N ALA A 76 10.03 -14.66 13.90
CA ALA A 76 10.46 -16.03 14.20
C ALA A 76 10.40 -16.94 12.96
N LEU A 77 9.45 -16.66 12.04
CA LEU A 77 9.33 -17.35 10.76
C LEU A 77 10.23 -16.77 9.65
N GLY A 78 11.21 -15.92 10.00
CA GLY A 78 12.23 -15.40 9.10
C GLY A 78 11.81 -14.23 8.21
N VAL A 79 10.67 -13.57 8.49
CA VAL A 79 10.34 -12.27 7.88
C VAL A 79 11.04 -11.17 8.67
N ARG A 80 11.79 -10.31 8.00
CA ARG A 80 12.47 -9.18 8.65
C ARG A 80 11.58 -7.96 8.63
N VAL A 81 11.19 -7.46 9.80
CA VAL A 81 10.40 -6.22 9.92
C VAL A 81 11.24 -5.17 10.63
N THR A 82 11.47 -4.05 9.96
CA THR A 82 12.18 -2.89 10.51
C THR A 82 11.23 -1.73 10.67
N ILE A 83 11.16 -1.16 11.87
CA ILE A 83 10.32 0.00 12.17
C ILE A 83 11.24 1.19 12.44
N LYS A 84 11.02 2.30 11.75
CA LYS A 84 11.75 3.56 11.90
C LYS A 84 10.80 4.70 12.23
N GLY A 85 11.33 5.73 12.88
CA GLY A 85 10.52 6.85 13.35
C GLY A 85 9.67 6.48 14.57
N THR A 86 8.86 7.42 15.04
CA THR A 86 8.00 7.23 16.20
C THR A 86 6.55 7.07 15.75
N PRO A 87 5.94 5.88 15.94
CA PRO A 87 4.53 5.70 15.65
C PRO A 87 3.70 6.68 16.49
N PRO A 88 2.68 7.34 15.91
CA PRO A 88 1.79 8.18 16.70
C PRO A 88 1.03 7.32 17.72
N PRO A 89 0.79 7.85 18.93
CA PRO A 89 -0.03 7.17 19.92
C PRO A 89 -1.42 6.93 19.35
N GLN A 90 -2.08 5.87 19.83
CA GLN A 90 -3.46 5.63 19.44
C GLN A 90 -4.33 6.84 19.84
N ALA A 91 -5.10 7.34 18.87
CA ALA A 91 -6.09 8.38 19.18
C ALA A 91 -7.02 7.86 20.27
N LYS A 92 -7.04 8.56 21.41
CA LYS A 92 -8.05 8.26 22.46
C LYS A 92 -9.40 8.59 21.86
N LYS A 93 -10.35 7.66 21.99
CA LYS A 93 -11.76 7.91 21.61
C LYS A 93 -12.32 8.99 22.55
N SER A 94 -12.06 10.24 22.25
CA SER A 94 -12.75 11.37 22.85
C SER A 94 -13.77 11.92 21.86
N ILE A 95 -14.92 12.31 22.36
CA ILE A 95 -16.01 12.89 21.55
C ILE A 95 -15.42 14.07 20.75
N GLY A 96 -15.49 14.00 19.40
CA GLY A 96 -15.04 15.06 18.52
C GLY A 96 -13.61 14.96 17.99
N GLN A 97 -12.81 13.94 18.36
CA GLN A 97 -11.49 13.71 17.74
C GLN A 97 -11.58 12.68 16.60
N SER A 98 -11.22 13.10 15.41
CA SER A 98 -11.04 12.21 14.25
C SER A 98 -9.78 11.35 14.43
N GLY A 99 -9.85 10.09 13.97
CA GLY A 99 -8.70 9.20 13.92
C GLY A 99 -7.60 9.72 12.98
N VAL A 100 -6.42 9.12 13.11
CA VAL A 100 -5.27 9.40 12.24
C VAL A 100 -5.45 8.71 10.90
N LEU A 101 -5.20 9.45 9.82
CA LEU A 101 -5.12 8.89 8.47
C LEU A 101 -3.66 8.64 8.10
N PHE A 102 -3.27 7.38 8.06
CA PHE A 102 -1.95 6.95 7.62
C PHE A 102 -1.88 6.92 6.09
N ILE A 103 -0.97 7.71 5.52
CA ILE A 103 -0.77 7.84 4.08
C ILE A 103 0.46 7.02 3.70
N CYS A 104 0.25 5.84 3.11
CA CYS A 104 1.32 4.88 2.82
C CYS A 104 1.71 4.88 1.35
N SER A 105 3.02 4.77 1.05
CA SER A 105 3.45 4.33 -0.27
C SER A 105 2.97 2.90 -0.54
N HIS A 106 2.69 2.55 -1.82
CA HIS A 106 2.03 1.29 -2.14
C HIS A 106 2.95 0.33 -2.89
N ARG A 107 3.55 -0.61 -2.16
CA ARG A 107 4.51 -1.59 -2.70
C ARG A 107 3.88 -2.95 -2.96
N THR A 108 3.03 -3.44 -2.03
CA THR A 108 2.29 -4.68 -2.17
C THR A 108 0.91 -4.55 -1.50
N LEU A 109 0.07 -5.57 -1.66
CA LEU A 109 -1.20 -5.65 -0.92
C LEU A 109 -1.00 -5.78 0.60
N LEU A 110 0.22 -6.08 1.05
CA LEU A 110 0.55 -6.29 2.46
C LEU A 110 0.91 -4.99 3.20
N ASP A 111 1.04 -3.85 2.50
CA ASP A 111 1.44 -2.59 3.13
C ASP A 111 0.58 -2.22 4.35
N PRO A 112 -0.78 -2.22 4.30
CA PRO A 112 -1.58 -1.90 5.47
C PRO A 112 -1.48 -2.95 6.59
N ILE A 113 -1.17 -4.19 6.24
CA ILE A 113 -0.97 -5.28 7.22
C ILE A 113 0.34 -5.04 7.96
N PHE A 114 1.44 -4.73 7.26
CA PHE A 114 2.72 -4.41 7.89
C PHE A 114 2.68 -3.09 8.68
N LEU A 115 1.89 -2.11 8.24
CA LEU A 115 1.57 -0.93 9.05
C LEU A 115 0.93 -1.33 10.37
N SER A 116 -0.13 -2.15 10.32
CA SER A 116 -0.83 -2.64 11.51
C SER A 116 0.09 -3.46 12.42
N THR A 117 0.94 -4.30 11.83
CA THR A 117 1.96 -5.06 12.55
C THR A 117 2.97 -4.14 13.25
N ALA A 118 3.42 -3.08 12.58
CA ALA A 118 4.36 -2.10 13.15
C ALA A 118 3.71 -1.28 14.30
N LEU A 119 2.41 -1.05 14.23
CA LEU A 119 1.64 -0.35 15.26
C LEU A 119 1.19 -1.27 16.41
N GLY A 120 1.32 -2.59 16.26
CA GLY A 120 0.82 -3.57 17.22
C GLY A 120 -0.71 -3.58 17.37
N ARG A 121 -1.45 -2.99 16.42
CA ARG A 121 -2.91 -2.89 16.43
C ARG A 121 -3.49 -2.92 15.02
N ALA A 122 -4.67 -3.52 14.86
CA ALA A 122 -5.33 -3.61 13.58
C ALA A 122 -5.85 -2.23 13.14
N ILE A 123 -5.36 -1.75 11.98
CA ILE A 123 -5.82 -0.52 11.34
C ILE A 123 -6.62 -0.90 10.10
N PRO A 124 -7.90 -0.50 9.98
CA PRO A 124 -8.66 -0.68 8.76
C PRO A 124 -7.96 -0.01 7.57
N ALA A 125 -8.08 -0.62 6.39
CA ALA A 125 -7.52 -0.05 5.17
C ALA A 125 -8.58 0.10 4.09
N VAL A 126 -8.52 1.21 3.35
CA VAL A 126 -9.37 1.40 2.18
C VAL A 126 -8.70 0.88 0.92
N THR A 127 -9.48 0.27 0.04
CA THR A 127 -8.99 -0.35 -1.19
C THR A 127 -10.00 -0.22 -2.32
N TYR A 128 -9.51 -0.20 -3.57
CA TYR A 128 -10.39 -0.19 -4.75
C TYR A 128 -10.59 -1.59 -5.34
N SER A 129 -9.65 -2.49 -5.16
CA SER A 129 -9.73 -3.82 -5.76
C SER A 129 -8.84 -4.82 -5.02
N VAL A 130 -9.45 -5.55 -4.11
CA VAL A 130 -8.82 -6.69 -3.43
C VAL A 130 -9.60 -7.94 -3.81
N SER A 131 -8.92 -9.08 -3.96
CA SER A 131 -9.59 -10.35 -4.21
C SER A 131 -10.38 -10.79 -2.97
N ARG A 132 -11.50 -11.51 -3.17
CA ARG A 132 -12.26 -12.05 -2.04
C ARG A 132 -11.39 -12.94 -1.13
N LEU A 133 -10.48 -13.70 -1.72
CA LEU A 133 -9.54 -14.51 -0.94
C LEU A 133 -8.66 -13.63 -0.05
N SER A 134 -8.09 -12.56 -0.60
CA SER A 134 -7.25 -11.64 0.18
C SER A 134 -8.03 -10.93 1.30
N GLU A 135 -9.32 -10.66 1.10
CA GLU A 135 -10.17 -10.11 2.17
C GLU A 135 -10.44 -11.12 3.29
N ILE A 136 -10.70 -12.38 2.93
CA ILE A 136 -10.99 -13.46 3.91
C ILE A 136 -9.76 -13.76 4.79
N ILE A 137 -8.57 -13.80 4.17
CA ILE A 137 -7.33 -14.10 4.90
C ILE A 137 -6.69 -12.87 5.55
N SER A 138 -7.23 -11.68 5.32
CA SER A 138 -6.67 -10.43 5.84
C SER A 138 -6.89 -10.34 7.36
N PRO A 139 -5.84 -10.09 8.16
CA PRO A 139 -5.97 -9.88 9.60
C PRO A 139 -6.54 -8.50 9.96
N ILE A 140 -6.77 -7.65 8.97
CA ILE A 140 -7.31 -6.29 9.13
C ILE A 140 -8.57 -6.11 8.30
N LYS A 141 -9.46 -5.24 8.77
CA LYS A 141 -10.68 -4.87 8.03
C LYS A 141 -10.28 -4.10 6.76
N THR A 142 -10.77 -4.55 5.60
CA THR A 142 -10.63 -3.84 4.34
C THR A 142 -11.97 -3.27 3.90
N VAL A 143 -11.97 -2.02 3.47
CA VAL A 143 -13.18 -1.31 3.01
C VAL A 143 -13.02 -0.94 1.55
N ARG A 144 -13.92 -1.45 0.72
CA ARG A 144 -13.90 -1.18 -0.72
C ARG A 144 -14.45 0.21 -1.02
N LEU A 145 -13.71 0.96 -1.83
CA LEU A 145 -14.13 2.22 -2.41
C LEU A 145 -14.67 2.00 -3.83
N ASN A 146 -15.59 2.85 -4.25
CA ASN A 146 -16.33 2.72 -5.51
C ASN A 146 -15.78 3.59 -6.64
N ARG A 147 -14.76 4.43 -6.40
CA ARG A 147 -14.23 5.48 -7.29
C ARG A 147 -15.25 6.59 -7.59
N ASP A 148 -16.28 6.70 -6.76
CA ASP A 148 -17.16 7.86 -6.68
C ASP A 148 -16.61 8.78 -5.60
N ARG A 149 -16.16 10.00 -5.99
CA ARG A 149 -15.48 10.92 -5.08
C ARG A 149 -16.30 11.26 -3.85
N ALA A 150 -17.61 11.52 -4.02
CA ALA A 150 -18.48 11.94 -2.93
C ALA A 150 -18.76 10.79 -1.96
N ARG A 151 -19.08 9.62 -2.49
CA ARG A 151 -19.34 8.41 -1.70
C ARG A 151 -18.08 7.93 -0.97
N ASP A 152 -16.95 7.91 -1.66
CA ASP A 152 -15.68 7.51 -1.08
C ASP A 152 -15.25 8.48 0.04
N ALA A 153 -15.43 9.79 -0.16
CA ALA A 153 -15.16 10.81 0.86
C ALA A 153 -16.03 10.61 2.11
N SER A 154 -17.35 10.42 1.93
CA SER A 154 -18.28 10.17 3.03
C SER A 154 -17.91 8.90 3.80
N MET A 155 -17.58 7.82 3.09
CA MET A 155 -17.18 6.57 3.70
C MET A 155 -15.89 6.70 4.52
N ILE A 156 -14.87 7.36 3.97
CA ILE A 156 -13.59 7.58 4.66
C ILE A 156 -13.79 8.45 5.90
N LYS A 157 -14.57 9.53 5.82
CA LYS A 157 -14.88 10.38 6.99
C LYS A 157 -15.53 9.58 8.11
N LYS A 158 -16.54 8.76 7.78
CA LYS A 158 -17.18 7.89 8.76
C LYS A 158 -16.20 6.92 9.42
N LEU A 159 -15.29 6.32 8.65
CA LEU A 159 -14.26 5.42 9.20
C LEU A 159 -13.28 6.16 10.12
N LEU A 160 -12.94 7.41 9.81
CA LEU A 160 -12.09 8.26 10.65
C LEU A 160 -12.77 8.68 11.96
N GLU A 161 -14.09 8.77 11.99
CA GLU A 161 -14.86 8.96 13.23
C GLU A 161 -14.82 7.69 14.10
N GLU A 162 -14.73 6.51 13.51
CA GLU A 162 -14.60 5.23 14.20
C GLU A 162 -13.18 4.99 14.74
N GLY A 163 -12.15 5.57 14.12
CA GLY A 163 -10.75 5.43 14.53
C GLY A 163 -9.74 5.69 13.41
N ASP A 164 -8.52 5.19 13.62
CA ASP A 164 -7.43 5.34 12.67
C ASP A 164 -7.68 4.54 11.38
N LEU A 165 -7.14 5.04 10.26
CA LEU A 165 -7.35 4.47 8.94
C LEU A 165 -6.06 4.49 8.12
N ALA A 166 -5.86 3.50 7.26
CA ALA A 166 -4.76 3.45 6.31
C ALA A 166 -5.24 3.63 4.86
N ILE A 167 -4.50 4.42 4.08
CA ILE A 167 -4.75 4.61 2.66
C ILE A 167 -3.43 4.59 1.87
N CYS A 168 -3.46 3.98 0.67
CA CYS A 168 -2.38 4.02 -0.30
C CYS A 168 -2.84 4.85 -1.51
N PRO A 169 -2.55 6.16 -1.56
CA PRO A 169 -3.16 7.08 -2.53
C PRO A 169 -2.68 6.91 -3.97
N GLU A 170 -1.66 6.09 -4.21
CA GLU A 170 -1.22 5.67 -5.55
C GLU A 170 -2.32 4.87 -6.30
N GLY A 171 -3.23 4.23 -5.57
CA GLY A 171 -4.33 3.44 -6.11
C GLY A 171 -3.93 2.16 -6.84
N THR A 172 -2.65 1.83 -6.84
CA THR A 172 -2.07 0.56 -7.32
C THR A 172 -0.66 0.39 -6.75
N THR A 173 -0.22 -0.86 -6.60
CA THR A 173 1.15 -1.16 -6.19
C THR A 173 2.16 -0.72 -7.25
N CYS A 174 3.30 -0.19 -6.82
CA CYS A 174 4.44 0.17 -7.67
C CYS A 174 5.71 -0.42 -7.06
N ARG A 175 6.45 -1.22 -7.80
CA ARG A 175 7.69 -1.86 -7.31
C ARG A 175 8.96 -1.17 -7.77
N GLU A 176 8.82 -0.25 -8.70
CA GLU A 176 9.90 0.58 -9.23
C GLU A 176 10.38 1.60 -8.19
N PRO A 177 11.59 2.14 -8.30
CA PRO A 177 12.14 3.11 -7.34
C PRO A 177 11.59 4.53 -7.56
N PHE A 178 10.28 4.63 -7.77
CA PHE A 178 9.55 5.89 -7.85
C PHE A 178 8.14 5.75 -7.27
N LEU A 179 7.50 6.86 -6.95
CA LEU A 179 6.12 6.92 -6.50
C LEU A 179 5.20 7.36 -7.64
N LEU A 180 4.05 6.70 -7.76
CA LEU A 180 2.98 7.16 -8.62
C LEU A 180 2.32 8.41 -8.04
N ARG A 181 1.62 9.16 -8.88
CA ARG A 181 0.88 10.34 -8.45
C ARG A 181 -0.15 9.99 -7.37
N PHE A 182 -0.14 10.72 -6.29
CA PHE A 182 -1.11 10.55 -5.21
C PHE A 182 -2.47 11.15 -5.58
N SER A 183 -3.53 10.43 -5.24
CA SER A 183 -4.88 10.97 -5.30
C SER A 183 -5.05 12.04 -4.22
N ALA A 184 -5.55 13.21 -4.59
CA ALA A 184 -5.72 14.32 -3.66
C ALA A 184 -6.94 14.19 -2.71
N LEU A 185 -7.82 13.20 -2.94
CA LEU A 185 -9.04 13.04 -2.16
C LEU A 185 -8.79 12.98 -0.65
N PHE A 186 -7.78 12.24 -0.22
CA PHE A 186 -7.51 12.03 1.21
C PHE A 186 -7.18 13.32 1.97
N ALA A 187 -6.56 14.29 1.29
CA ALA A 187 -6.10 15.53 1.92
C ALA A 187 -7.23 16.46 2.38
N GLU A 188 -8.43 16.29 1.82
CA GLU A 188 -9.62 17.10 2.16
C GLU A 188 -10.43 16.50 3.33
N LEU A 189 -10.08 15.30 3.79
CA LEU A 189 -10.93 14.54 4.69
C LEU A 189 -10.59 14.74 6.16
N THR A 190 -9.34 15.08 6.47
CA THR A 190 -8.84 15.27 7.83
C THR A 190 -7.50 16.01 7.81
N ASP A 191 -7.20 16.70 8.92
CA ASP A 191 -5.87 17.29 9.17
C ASP A 191 -4.96 16.33 9.97
N GLN A 192 -5.48 15.17 10.37
CA GLN A 192 -4.71 14.16 11.11
C GLN A 192 -3.94 13.25 10.15
N LEU A 193 -3.10 13.83 9.30
CA LEU A 193 -2.35 13.14 8.25
C LEU A 193 -0.97 12.71 8.75
N VAL A 194 -0.67 11.42 8.66
CA VAL A 194 0.65 10.86 9.00
C VAL A 194 1.21 10.11 7.80
N PRO A 195 2.24 10.64 7.14
CA PRO A 195 2.90 9.94 6.05
C PRO A 195 3.69 8.74 6.56
N VAL A 196 3.64 7.63 5.82
CA VAL A 196 4.38 6.40 6.14
C VAL A 196 5.10 5.89 4.89
N ALA A 197 6.41 5.86 4.95
CA ALA A 197 7.23 5.33 3.88
C ALA A 197 7.39 3.82 4.04
N MET A 198 6.91 3.07 3.05
CA MET A 198 6.93 1.61 3.05
C MET A 198 7.88 1.10 1.98
N VAL A 199 8.76 0.19 2.32
CA VAL A 199 9.61 -0.51 1.36
C VAL A 199 9.69 -1.99 1.70
N ASN A 200 9.75 -2.83 0.67
CA ASN A 200 9.95 -4.26 0.82
C ASN A 200 11.15 -4.75 0.02
N ARG A 201 11.73 -5.85 0.46
CA ARG A 201 12.84 -6.52 -0.24
C ARG A 201 12.55 -8.01 -0.35
N MET A 202 12.71 -8.51 -1.56
CA MET A 202 12.45 -9.91 -1.91
C MET A 202 13.61 -10.43 -2.75
N SER A 203 13.97 -11.70 -2.59
CA SER A 203 15.12 -12.31 -3.26
C SER A 203 14.74 -13.19 -4.45
N MET A 204 13.58 -13.85 -4.40
CA MET A 204 13.18 -14.83 -5.42
C MET A 204 11.89 -14.42 -6.15
N PHE A 205 10.86 -14.00 -5.41
CA PHE A 205 9.55 -13.73 -5.96
C PHE A 205 9.06 -12.34 -5.63
N HIS A 206 8.52 -11.64 -6.63
CA HIS A 206 7.81 -10.39 -6.41
C HIS A 206 6.42 -10.65 -5.81
N GLY A 207 6.12 -9.96 -4.72
CA GLY A 207 4.82 -10.00 -4.02
C GLY A 207 3.71 -9.21 -4.70
N THR A 208 3.92 -8.73 -5.94
CA THR A 208 2.90 -8.01 -6.71
C THR A 208 3.10 -8.20 -8.21
N THR A 209 1.98 -8.18 -8.96
CA THR A 209 1.97 -8.26 -10.43
C THR A 209 0.78 -7.44 -10.97
N ALA A 210 0.91 -6.91 -12.18
CA ALA A 210 -0.22 -6.30 -12.89
C ALA A 210 -1.07 -7.37 -13.58
N ARG A 211 -0.45 -8.44 -14.05
CA ARG A 211 -1.10 -9.58 -14.71
C ARG A 211 -1.28 -10.75 -13.73
N GLY A 212 -2.23 -11.61 -14.03
CA GLY A 212 -2.49 -12.81 -13.25
C GLY A 212 -3.38 -12.58 -12.02
N TRP A 213 -3.54 -13.64 -11.24
CA TRP A 213 -4.44 -13.62 -10.09
C TRP A 213 -3.77 -12.99 -8.86
N LYS A 214 -4.27 -11.81 -8.47
CA LYS A 214 -3.75 -11.02 -7.35
C LYS A 214 -3.95 -11.69 -5.98
N GLY A 215 -4.85 -12.65 -5.87
CA GLY A 215 -5.01 -13.43 -4.64
C GLY A 215 -3.76 -14.20 -4.23
N MET A 216 -2.86 -14.48 -5.17
CA MET A 216 -1.58 -15.12 -4.90
C MET A 216 -0.46 -14.16 -4.48
N ASP A 217 -0.67 -12.86 -4.53
CA ASP A 217 0.37 -11.87 -4.19
C ASP A 217 0.95 -12.06 -2.78
N PRO A 218 0.14 -12.28 -1.71
CA PRO A 218 0.68 -12.59 -0.38
C PRO A 218 1.51 -13.87 -0.34
N PHE A 219 1.07 -14.93 -1.06
CA PHE A 219 1.82 -16.18 -1.11
C PHE A 219 3.20 -15.99 -1.72
N TYR A 220 3.30 -15.32 -2.88
CA TYR A 220 4.59 -15.06 -3.51
C TYR A 220 5.51 -14.19 -2.64
N PHE A 221 4.98 -13.22 -1.91
CA PHE A 221 5.78 -12.48 -0.95
C PHE A 221 6.32 -13.38 0.15
N PHE A 222 5.44 -14.15 0.79
CA PHE A 222 5.80 -15.01 1.91
C PHE A 222 6.53 -16.29 1.52
N MET A 223 6.57 -16.68 0.25
CA MET A 223 7.42 -17.76 -0.27
C MET A 223 8.91 -17.41 -0.29
N ASN A 224 9.28 -16.13 -0.23
CA ASN A 224 10.70 -15.77 -0.18
C ASN A 224 11.38 -16.34 1.07
N PRO A 225 12.65 -16.77 1.00
CA PRO A 225 13.37 -17.30 2.16
C PRO A 225 13.37 -16.33 3.34
N SER A 226 13.75 -15.09 3.10
CA SER A 226 13.80 -14.03 4.09
C SER A 226 13.30 -12.70 3.52
N PRO A 227 11.98 -12.56 3.33
CA PRO A 227 11.42 -11.30 2.85
C PRO A 227 11.56 -10.24 3.93
N ALA A 228 11.79 -8.99 3.51
CA ALA A 228 11.93 -7.89 4.43
C ALA A 228 10.89 -6.80 4.16
N TYR A 229 10.44 -6.17 5.24
CA TYR A 229 9.57 -5.01 5.22
C TYR A 229 10.13 -3.92 6.13
N GLU A 230 10.22 -2.71 5.62
CA GLU A 230 10.60 -1.54 6.38
C GLU A 230 9.43 -0.56 6.40
N VAL A 231 9.05 -0.12 7.59
CA VAL A 231 7.97 0.82 7.85
C VAL A 231 8.58 2.03 8.54
N THR A 232 8.62 3.18 7.86
CA THR A 232 9.14 4.42 8.40
C THR A 232 8.01 5.40 8.66
N PHE A 233 7.72 5.68 9.93
CA PHE A 233 6.77 6.71 10.33
C PHE A 233 7.41 8.08 10.22
N LEU A 234 6.74 8.97 9.51
CA LEU A 234 7.12 10.37 9.43
C LEU A 234 6.29 11.20 10.41
N ASN A 235 6.70 12.41 10.66
CA ASN A 235 5.96 13.28 11.55
C ASN A 235 4.56 13.58 10.98
N LYS A 236 3.58 13.68 11.86
CA LYS A 236 2.24 14.16 11.52
C LYS A 236 2.37 15.50 10.83
N LEU A 237 1.59 15.75 9.78
CA LEU A 237 1.59 17.03 9.09
C LEU A 237 1.20 18.16 10.06
N PRO A 238 1.99 19.25 10.11
CA PRO A 238 1.58 20.47 10.80
C PRO A 238 0.32 21.05 10.15
N LEU A 239 -0.50 21.75 10.94
CA LEU A 239 -1.78 22.30 10.46
C LEU A 239 -1.58 23.27 9.29
N GLU A 240 -0.48 24.01 9.28
CA GLU A 240 -0.10 24.98 8.25
C GLU A 240 0.13 24.34 6.86
N LEU A 241 0.33 23.02 6.84
CA LEU A 241 0.53 22.24 5.62
C LEU A 241 -0.70 21.42 5.20
N THR A 242 -1.83 21.61 5.88
CA THR A 242 -3.09 20.92 5.58
C THR A 242 -4.07 21.80 4.82
N CYS A 243 -5.18 21.25 4.36
CA CYS A 243 -6.23 22.00 3.67
C CYS A 243 -6.91 23.03 4.57
N SER A 244 -6.94 22.83 5.88
CA SER A 244 -7.53 23.79 6.82
C SER A 244 -6.78 25.12 6.90
N SER A 245 -5.52 25.17 6.48
CA SER A 245 -4.75 26.43 6.35
C SER A 245 -4.93 27.13 5.00
N GLY A 246 -5.83 26.65 4.13
CA GLY A 246 -6.09 27.22 2.81
C GLY A 246 -5.26 26.60 1.68
N LYS A 247 -4.44 25.57 1.94
CA LYS A 247 -3.74 24.85 0.88
C LYS A 247 -4.71 24.00 0.07
N SER A 248 -4.48 23.87 -1.23
CA SER A 248 -5.25 22.97 -2.07
C SER A 248 -4.94 21.52 -1.73
N SER A 249 -5.92 20.64 -1.90
CA SER A 249 -5.74 19.19 -1.68
C SER A 249 -4.64 18.60 -2.57
N LEU A 250 -4.41 19.17 -3.74
CA LEU A 250 -3.34 18.74 -4.65
C LEU A 250 -1.95 19.12 -4.11
N GLU A 251 -1.79 20.32 -3.55
CA GLU A 251 -0.54 20.76 -2.93
C GLU A 251 -0.19 19.87 -1.73
N VAL A 252 -1.17 19.59 -0.86
CA VAL A 252 -0.98 18.70 0.29
C VAL A 252 -0.60 17.28 -0.17
N ALA A 253 -1.28 16.74 -1.18
CA ALA A 253 -0.98 15.41 -1.70
C ALA A 253 0.43 15.34 -2.33
N ASN A 254 0.83 16.35 -3.10
CA ASN A 254 2.17 16.43 -3.70
C ASN A 254 3.25 16.59 -2.63
N TYR A 255 3.00 17.38 -1.60
CA TYR A 255 3.92 17.53 -0.48
C TYR A 255 4.14 16.19 0.23
N ILE A 256 3.08 15.46 0.58
CA ILE A 256 3.20 14.14 1.22
C ILE A 256 3.92 13.15 0.31
N GLN A 257 3.62 13.14 -0.99
CA GLN A 257 4.33 12.30 -1.96
C GLN A 257 5.84 12.61 -1.95
N SER A 258 6.23 13.89 -1.96
CA SER A 258 7.63 14.31 -1.99
C SER A 258 8.39 13.92 -0.72
N VAL A 259 7.75 14.05 0.45
CA VAL A 259 8.36 13.69 1.73
C VAL A 259 8.56 12.17 1.84
N ILE A 260 7.59 11.38 1.41
CA ILE A 260 7.73 9.91 1.36
C ILE A 260 8.81 9.51 0.34
N ALA A 261 8.83 10.12 -0.85
CA ALA A 261 9.82 9.84 -1.88
C ALA A 261 11.25 10.17 -1.40
N ALA A 262 11.44 11.32 -0.78
CA ALA A 262 12.73 11.72 -0.20
C ALA A 262 13.21 10.70 0.86
N THR A 263 12.31 10.23 1.73
CA THR A 263 12.61 9.21 2.75
C THR A 263 13.05 7.88 2.13
N LEU A 264 12.47 7.50 1.00
CA LEU A 264 12.78 6.25 0.29
C LEU A 264 13.94 6.38 -0.70
N SER A 265 14.44 7.62 -0.95
CA SER A 265 15.34 7.94 -2.06
C SER A 265 14.74 7.54 -3.42
N TYR A 266 13.46 7.84 -3.59
CA TYR A 266 12.68 7.56 -4.79
C TYR A 266 12.32 8.86 -5.52
N GLU A 267 12.02 8.75 -6.81
CA GLU A 267 11.53 9.86 -7.61
C GLU A 267 10.02 10.02 -7.47
N CYS A 268 9.54 11.27 -7.50
CA CYS A 268 8.12 11.56 -7.67
C CYS A 268 7.77 11.60 -9.15
N THR A 269 6.70 10.90 -9.53
CA THR A 269 6.22 10.91 -10.91
C THR A 269 4.77 11.38 -11.00
N SER A 270 4.38 11.82 -12.17
CA SER A 270 2.98 12.12 -12.51
C SER A 270 2.21 10.90 -13.03
N PHE A 271 2.87 9.73 -13.12
CA PHE A 271 2.24 8.52 -13.60
C PHE A 271 1.09 8.09 -12.69
N THR A 272 0.07 7.57 -13.32
CA THR A 272 -1.12 7.08 -12.65
C THR A 272 -1.22 5.56 -12.76
N ARG A 273 -2.16 4.98 -12.03
CA ARG A 273 -2.56 3.60 -12.20
C ARG A 273 -2.86 3.25 -13.67
N LYS A 274 -3.51 4.16 -14.40
CA LYS A 274 -3.86 3.92 -15.82
C LYS A 274 -2.62 3.77 -16.69
N ASP A 275 -1.61 4.61 -16.47
CA ASP A 275 -0.35 4.54 -17.23
C ASP A 275 0.37 3.22 -16.99
N LYS A 276 0.45 2.79 -15.73
CA LYS A 276 1.00 1.47 -15.37
C LYS A 276 0.26 0.33 -16.08
N TYR A 277 -1.07 0.31 -16.03
CA TYR A 277 -1.83 -0.79 -16.64
C TYR A 277 -1.79 -0.76 -18.16
N ARG A 278 -1.76 0.41 -18.79
CA ARG A 278 -1.56 0.54 -20.24
C ARG A 278 -0.22 -0.07 -20.65
N ALA A 279 0.85 0.26 -19.94
CA ALA A 279 2.18 -0.26 -20.22
C ALA A 279 2.30 -1.78 -20.02
N LEU A 280 1.70 -2.33 -18.95
CA LEU A 280 1.88 -3.73 -18.57
C LEU A 280 0.81 -4.68 -19.11
N ALA A 281 -0.43 -4.22 -19.20
CA ALA A 281 -1.58 -5.07 -19.50
C ALA A 281 -2.39 -4.64 -20.74
N GLY A 282 -2.03 -3.52 -21.37
CA GLY A 282 -2.73 -3.00 -22.55
C GLY A 282 -4.16 -2.50 -22.27
N ASN A 283 -4.52 -2.28 -21.00
CA ASN A 283 -5.82 -1.76 -20.57
C ASN A 283 -5.64 -0.67 -19.51
N ASP A 284 -6.72 -0.04 -19.06
CA ASP A 284 -6.67 1.02 -18.04
C ASP A 284 -6.76 0.50 -16.60
N GLY A 285 -6.77 -0.81 -16.40
CA GLY A 285 -6.90 -1.49 -15.11
C GLY A 285 -8.30 -1.35 -14.48
N THR A 286 -9.30 -0.91 -15.23
CA THR A 286 -10.68 -0.86 -14.74
C THR A 286 -11.28 -2.25 -14.86
N VAL A 287 -11.74 -2.80 -13.73
CA VAL A 287 -12.53 -4.05 -13.73
C VAL A 287 -13.96 -3.65 -14.03
N VAL A 288 -14.44 -3.97 -15.22
CA VAL A 288 -15.87 -3.88 -15.54
C VAL A 288 -16.55 -5.04 -14.80
N GLU A 289 -17.39 -4.74 -13.82
CA GLU A 289 -18.28 -5.76 -13.24
C GLU A 289 -19.16 -6.29 -14.38
N LYS A 290 -18.98 -7.55 -14.73
CA LYS A 290 -19.92 -8.22 -15.64
C LYS A 290 -21.29 -8.18 -14.94
N PRO A 291 -22.34 -7.61 -15.56
CA PRO A 291 -23.67 -7.70 -15.01
C PRO A 291 -23.97 -9.18 -14.80
N LEU A 292 -24.41 -9.54 -13.59
CA LEU A 292 -24.94 -10.86 -13.31
C LEU A 292 -26.10 -11.05 -14.30
N LEU A 293 -25.88 -11.88 -15.32
CA LEU A 293 -26.96 -12.38 -16.17
C LEU A 293 -27.93 -13.08 -15.23
N LYS A 294 -29.02 -12.40 -14.89
CA LYS A 294 -30.17 -13.06 -14.29
C LYS A 294 -30.57 -14.15 -15.28
N ALA A 295 -30.30 -15.38 -14.93
CA ALA A 295 -30.86 -16.52 -15.65
C ALA A 295 -32.38 -16.40 -15.52
N ASN A 296 -33.04 -15.82 -16.52
CA ASN A 296 -34.46 -15.96 -16.67
C ASN A 296 -34.70 -17.46 -16.88
N ARG A 297 -35.17 -18.12 -15.83
CA ARG A 297 -35.80 -19.40 -15.92
C ARG A 297 -37.03 -19.20 -16.83
N VAL A 298 -36.86 -19.49 -18.10
CA VAL A 298 -38.00 -19.74 -18.98
C VAL A 298 -38.49 -21.13 -18.57
N MET A 299 -39.53 -21.14 -17.74
CA MET A 299 -40.38 -22.32 -17.68
C MET A 299 -41.14 -22.38 -18.98
N GLY A 300 -40.74 -23.21 -19.89
CA GLY A 300 -41.55 -23.69 -20.98
C GLY A 300 -42.31 -24.90 -20.53
N CYS A 301 -43.56 -24.90 -20.83
CA CYS A 301 -44.54 -25.98 -20.70
C CYS A 301 -44.07 -27.27 -21.35
#